data_9f508fe9622b0f03a55cb06fcb2fc86e
#
_entry.id   9f508fe9622b0f03a55cb06fcb2fc86e
#
_cell.length_a   1.000
_cell.length_b   1.000
_cell.length_c   1.000
_cell.angle_alpha   90.00
_cell.angle_beta   90.00
_cell.angle_gamma   90.00
#
_symmetry.space_group_name_H-M   'P 1'
#
loop_
_entity.id
_entity.type
_entity.pdbx_description
1 polymer ?
#
loop_
_entity_poly.entity_id
_entity_poly.type
_entity_poly.pdbx_seq_one_letter_code
_entity_poly.pdbx_strand_id
1 'polypeptide(L)'
;MKAYWVANYTEIKDDERLKKYAVKAKEAVEKYNGKILARSANNITLDGREMVRVALAEFPDIETAKNCYNSEEYVEARKHLENNATREHIIFEGM
;
A
#
# COMPACT_ATOMS: atom_id res chain seq x y z
N MET A 1 -2.00 20.01 1.50
CA MET A 1 -0.76 19.41 0.96
C MET A 1 -0.99 17.93 0.77
N LYS A 2 -0.78 17.42 -0.42
CA LYS A 2 -0.97 16.00 -0.71
C LYS A 2 0.00 15.14 0.10
N ALA A 3 -0.42 13.92 0.39
CA ALA A 3 0.42 12.94 1.05
C ALA A 3 0.48 11.69 0.18
N TYR A 4 1.55 10.93 0.36
CA TYR A 4 1.80 9.71 -0.37
C TYR A 4 2.00 8.56 0.60
N TRP A 5 1.54 7.43 0.18
CA TRP A 5 1.60 6.19 0.92
C TRP A 5 2.34 5.20 0.01
N VAL A 6 3.50 4.75 0.45
CA VAL A 6 4.32 3.83 -0.34
C VAL A 6 4.53 2.54 0.43
N ALA A 7 4.31 1.42 -0.26
CA ALA A 7 4.51 0.10 0.29
C ALA A 7 5.55 -0.65 -0.55
N ASN A 8 6.63 -1.03 0.10
CA ASN A 8 7.72 -1.76 -0.52
C ASN A 8 7.71 -3.19 0.02
N TYR A 9 7.41 -4.15 -0.83
CA TYR A 9 7.31 -5.56 -0.43
C TYR A 9 8.64 -6.26 -0.62
N THR A 10 9.13 -6.89 0.45
CA THR A 10 10.35 -7.70 0.39
C THR A 10 10.06 -9.18 0.21
N GLU A 11 8.85 -9.62 0.57
CA GLU A 11 8.45 -11.02 0.42
C GLU A 11 6.94 -11.11 0.22
N ILE A 12 6.51 -11.98 -0.70
CA ILE A 12 5.10 -12.33 -0.91
C ILE A 12 5.07 -13.84 -1.12
N LYS A 13 4.31 -14.56 -0.28
CA LYS A 13 4.24 -16.02 -0.33
C LYS A 13 3.09 -16.53 -1.21
N ASP A 14 1.94 -15.85 -1.16
CA ASP A 14 0.72 -16.28 -1.85
C ASP A 14 0.15 -15.12 -2.65
N ASP A 15 0.31 -15.19 -3.97
CA ASP A 15 -0.16 -14.14 -4.87
C ASP A 15 -1.69 -14.03 -4.92
N GLU A 16 -2.42 -15.13 -4.72
CA GLU A 16 -3.87 -15.10 -4.73
C GLU A 16 -4.42 -14.31 -3.54
N ARG A 17 -3.80 -14.47 -2.37
CA ARG A 17 -4.15 -13.67 -1.20
C ARG A 17 -3.79 -12.20 -1.40
N LEU A 18 -2.68 -11.94 -2.08
CA LEU A 18 -2.29 -10.57 -2.40
C LEU A 18 -3.32 -9.90 -3.31
N LYS A 19 -3.87 -10.63 -4.28
CA LYS A 19 -4.92 -10.10 -5.15
C LYS A 19 -6.17 -9.73 -4.36
N LYS A 20 -6.56 -10.55 -3.39
CA LYS A 20 -7.70 -10.26 -2.50
C LYS A 20 -7.44 -9.00 -1.68
N TYR A 21 -6.22 -8.87 -1.15
CA TYR A 21 -5.80 -7.64 -0.48
C TYR A 21 -5.93 -6.44 -1.42
N ALA A 22 -5.40 -6.54 -2.63
CA ALA A 22 -5.37 -5.42 -3.57
C ALA A 22 -6.77 -4.87 -3.90
N VAL A 23 -7.75 -5.76 -4.08
CA VAL A 23 -9.14 -5.35 -4.34
C VAL A 23 -9.70 -4.56 -3.16
N LYS A 24 -9.56 -5.10 -1.95
CA LYS A 24 -10.08 -4.46 -0.74
C LYS A 24 -9.33 -3.18 -0.39
N ALA A 25 -8.02 -3.17 -0.59
CA ALA A 25 -7.19 -1.99 -0.33
C ALA A 25 -7.57 -0.84 -1.26
N LYS A 26 -7.81 -1.13 -2.54
CA LYS A 26 -8.24 -0.12 -3.50
C LYS A 26 -9.57 0.49 -3.09
N GLU A 27 -10.54 -0.31 -2.66
CA GLU A 27 -11.82 0.18 -2.19
C GLU A 27 -11.66 1.10 -0.98
N ALA A 28 -10.83 0.70 -0.02
CA ALA A 28 -10.57 1.52 1.18
C ALA A 28 -9.90 2.84 0.82
N VAL A 29 -8.87 2.80 -0.03
CA VAL A 29 -8.14 3.99 -0.47
C VAL A 29 -9.10 4.97 -1.15
N GLU A 30 -9.93 4.48 -2.07
CA GLU A 30 -10.87 5.34 -2.81
C GLU A 30 -11.94 5.92 -1.91
N LYS A 31 -12.39 5.17 -0.90
CA LYS A 31 -13.36 5.67 0.08
C LYS A 31 -12.81 6.88 0.86
N TYR A 32 -11.51 6.93 1.05
CA TYR A 32 -10.83 8.04 1.76
C TYR A 32 -10.24 9.06 0.80
N ASN A 33 -10.81 9.16 -0.40
CA ASN A 33 -10.40 10.14 -1.43
C ASN A 33 -8.96 9.96 -1.89
N GLY A 34 -8.42 8.76 -1.70
CA GLY A 34 -7.11 8.42 -2.19
C GLY A 34 -7.18 7.85 -3.60
N LYS A 35 -6.02 7.71 -4.20
CA LYS A 35 -5.88 7.18 -5.55
C LYS A 35 -4.63 6.31 -5.62
N ILE A 36 -4.75 5.10 -6.13
CA ILE A 36 -3.60 4.26 -6.42
C ILE A 36 -2.95 4.80 -7.69
N LEU A 37 -1.72 5.27 -7.59
CA LEU A 37 -0.99 5.87 -8.72
C LEU A 37 -0.20 4.83 -9.49
N ALA A 38 0.39 3.86 -8.79
CA ALA A 38 1.21 2.84 -9.41
C ALA A 38 1.33 1.64 -8.49
N ARG A 39 1.44 0.47 -9.07
CA ARG A 39 1.81 -0.74 -8.35
C ARG A 39 2.36 -1.74 -9.36
N SER A 40 3.51 -2.32 -9.06
CA SER A 40 4.18 -3.19 -10.01
C SER A 40 5.20 -4.11 -9.33
N ALA A 41 5.36 -5.30 -9.91
CA ALA A 41 6.47 -6.18 -9.60
C ALA A 41 7.71 -5.82 -10.44
N ASN A 42 7.51 -5.03 -11.50
CA ASN A 42 8.61 -4.63 -12.39
C ASN A 42 9.28 -3.38 -11.84
N ASN A 43 10.36 -3.57 -11.09
CA ASN A 43 11.10 -2.47 -10.47
C ASN A 43 12.60 -2.75 -10.53
N ILE A 44 13.38 -1.70 -10.30
CA ILE A 44 14.85 -1.77 -10.27
C ILE A 44 15.30 -1.17 -8.94
N THR A 45 15.98 -1.95 -8.12
CA THR A 45 16.53 -1.47 -6.86
C THR A 45 17.91 -0.86 -7.12
N LEU A 46 18.06 0.40 -6.78
CA LEU A 46 19.34 1.11 -6.93
C LEU A 46 20.21 0.99 -5.69
N ASP A 47 19.60 1.06 -4.53
CA ASP A 47 20.28 0.93 -3.23
C ASP A 47 19.36 0.23 -2.26
N GLY A 48 19.94 -0.59 -1.38
CA GLY A 48 19.20 -1.28 -0.32
C GLY A 48 18.71 -2.65 -0.75
N ARG A 49 17.69 -3.13 -0.05
CA ARG A 49 17.14 -4.46 -0.31
C ARG A 49 16.29 -4.48 -1.59
N GLU A 50 16.37 -5.59 -2.31
CA GLU A 50 15.52 -5.78 -3.48
C GLU A 50 14.04 -5.89 -3.06
N MET A 51 13.17 -5.28 -3.86
CA MET A 51 11.74 -5.32 -3.63
C MET A 51 11.07 -6.23 -4.66
N VAL A 52 10.17 -7.10 -4.19
CA VAL A 52 9.40 -7.96 -5.10
C VAL A 52 8.20 -7.23 -5.66
N ARG A 53 7.78 -6.13 -5.02
CA ARG A 53 6.65 -5.30 -5.47
C ARG A 53 6.70 -3.96 -4.78
N VAL A 54 6.25 -2.92 -5.48
CA VAL A 54 6.13 -1.56 -4.95
C VAL A 54 4.73 -1.03 -5.28
N ALA A 55 4.12 -0.32 -4.35
CA ALA A 55 2.83 0.33 -4.57
C ALA A 55 2.86 1.76 -4.06
N LEU A 56 2.21 2.66 -4.79
CA LEU A 56 2.15 4.08 -4.47
C LEU A 56 0.71 4.57 -4.54
N ALA A 57 0.25 5.23 -3.49
CA ALA A 57 -1.05 5.87 -3.46
C ALA A 57 -0.91 7.33 -3.04
N GLU A 58 -1.87 8.14 -3.45
CA GLU A 58 -1.92 9.57 -3.15
C GLU A 58 -3.19 9.87 -2.37
N PHE A 59 -3.09 10.76 -1.38
CA PHE A 59 -4.22 11.21 -0.57
C PHE A 59 -4.23 12.73 -0.51
N PRO A 60 -5.40 13.35 -0.21
CA PRO A 60 -5.47 14.81 -0.11
C PRO A 60 -4.54 15.40 0.96
N ASP A 61 -4.32 14.67 2.06
CA ASP A 61 -3.44 15.09 3.15
C ASP A 61 -3.00 13.88 3.98
N ILE A 62 -2.05 14.10 4.88
CA ILE A 62 -1.45 13.02 5.67
C ILE A 62 -2.44 12.44 6.68
N GLU A 63 -3.32 13.27 7.26
CA GLU A 63 -4.32 12.79 8.22
C GLU A 63 -5.32 11.85 7.55
N THR A 64 -5.76 12.17 6.34
CA THR A 64 -6.68 11.32 5.58
C THR A 64 -6.01 9.98 5.26
N ALA A 65 -4.73 9.99 4.86
CA ALA A 65 -3.99 8.76 4.60
C ALA A 65 -3.89 7.89 5.85
N LYS A 66 -3.59 8.51 6.99
CA LYS A 66 -3.51 7.81 8.27
C LYS A 66 -4.87 7.23 8.68
N ASN A 67 -5.95 8.00 8.49
CA ASN A 67 -7.30 7.55 8.81
C ASN A 67 -7.70 6.34 7.94
N CYS A 68 -7.31 6.35 6.68
CA CYS A 68 -7.51 5.21 5.78
C CYS A 68 -6.82 3.96 6.31
N TYR A 69 -5.56 4.09 6.70
CA TYR A 69 -4.77 2.97 7.22
C TYR A 69 -5.44 2.35 8.45
N ASN A 70 -6.01 3.17 9.32
CA ASN A 70 -6.64 2.73 10.57
C ASN A 70 -8.13 2.40 10.41
N SER A 71 -8.69 2.53 9.21
CA SER A 71 -10.10 2.25 8.96
C SER A 71 -10.42 0.75 9.06
N GLU A 72 -11.68 0.44 9.35
CA GLU A 72 -12.14 -0.95 9.39
C GLU A 72 -11.93 -1.63 8.04
N GLU A 73 -12.20 -0.92 6.96
CA GLU A 73 -12.04 -1.44 5.60
C GLU A 73 -10.61 -1.85 5.32
N TYR A 74 -9.65 -1.01 5.71
CA TYR A 74 -8.26 -1.32 5.45
C TYR A 74 -7.72 -2.39 6.40
N VAL A 75 -8.16 -2.39 7.65
CA VAL A 75 -7.82 -3.46 8.61
C VAL A 75 -8.27 -4.82 8.06
N GLU A 76 -9.49 -4.90 7.49
CA GLU A 76 -9.97 -6.12 6.86
C GLU A 76 -9.10 -6.52 5.66
N ALA A 77 -8.70 -5.55 4.84
CA ALA A 77 -7.81 -5.80 3.71
C ALA A 77 -6.49 -6.41 4.19
N ARG A 78 -5.91 -5.85 5.25
CA ARG A 78 -4.60 -6.29 5.77
C ARG A 78 -4.58 -7.74 6.27
N LYS A 79 -5.73 -8.31 6.59
CA LYS A 79 -5.79 -9.72 7.01
C LYS A 79 -5.23 -10.65 5.93
N HIS A 80 -5.35 -10.27 4.67
CA HIS A 80 -4.79 -11.05 3.55
C HIS A 80 -3.27 -10.93 3.43
N LEU A 81 -2.66 -10.02 4.18
CA LEU A 81 -1.20 -9.87 4.23
C LEU A 81 -0.58 -10.64 5.40
N GLU A 82 -1.37 -11.00 6.41
CA GLU A 82 -0.87 -11.73 7.58
C GLU A 82 -0.27 -13.07 7.17
N ASN A 83 0.96 -13.34 7.64
CA ASN A 83 1.70 -14.56 7.31
C ASN A 83 1.85 -14.79 5.80
N ASN A 84 1.71 -13.75 4.99
CA ASN A 84 1.79 -13.81 3.54
C ASN A 84 2.81 -12.85 2.96
N ALA A 85 2.86 -11.63 3.49
CA ALA A 85 3.73 -10.59 2.92
C ALA A 85 4.51 -9.88 4.01
N THR A 86 5.75 -9.53 3.67
CA THR A 86 6.59 -8.66 4.48
C THR A 86 6.81 -7.37 3.68
N ARG A 87 6.51 -6.25 4.29
CA ARG A 87 6.65 -4.96 3.59
C ARG A 87 7.06 -3.84 4.54
N GLU A 88 7.61 -2.79 3.95
CA GLU A 88 7.85 -1.52 4.61
C GLU A 88 6.82 -0.54 4.03
N HIS A 89 6.05 0.09 4.90
CA HIS A 89 4.92 0.92 4.48
C HIS A 89 4.98 2.25 5.21
N ILE A 90 5.11 3.35 4.48
CA ILE A 90 5.22 4.68 5.07
C ILE A 90 4.26 5.66 4.41
N ILE A 91 3.94 6.72 5.14
CA ILE A 91 3.16 7.86 4.66
C ILE A 91 4.07 9.08 4.80
N PHE A 92 4.11 9.93 3.76
CA PHE A 92 4.89 11.16 3.82
C PHE A 92 4.20 12.26 3.04
N GLU A 93 4.49 13.51 3.41
CA GLU A 93 3.88 14.65 2.73
C GLU A 93 4.61 14.96 1.43
N GLY A 94 3.81 15.36 0.43
CA GLY A 94 4.34 15.87 -0.81
C GLY A 94 4.73 17.35 -0.71
N MET A 95 5.14 17.88 -1.82
CA MET A 95 5.49 19.31 -1.93
C MET A 95 4.33 20.13 -2.46
#